data_3bc3dea6430e857563bcf00c5c410328
#
_entry.id   3bc3dea6430e857563bcf00c5c410328
#
_cell.length_a   1.000
_cell.length_b   1.000
_cell.length_c   1.000
_cell.angle_alpha   90.00
_cell.angle_beta   90.00
_cell.angle_gamma   90.00
#
_symmetry.space_group_name_H-M   'P 1'
#
loop_
_entity.id
_entity.type
_entity.pdbx_description
1 polymer ?
#
loop_
_entity_poly.entity_id
_entity_poly.type
_entity_poly.pdbx_seq_one_letter_code
_entity_poly.pdbx_strand_id
1 'polypeptide(L)'
;MSSIAAAAPAKRRKTWTWLYFLLPSVAIMLVFFIYPILLTVFYSFTNLALTGEAAKELNFVGLDNYARMFEDPTVRSSIWNTLVFLIGSAVIGQQVLGFLIALLMKHKNRWFRRIIGTIVLAGWVTPEIVCALCLYSFFGDEGTLNAILQSFGFSTVTWLYTIPMVTVILANIWHGTAFSMLVFQAALDDVPSEIEEAAVVDGASKWQILTRVTLPYIKDTITTNMMLVTLQTLGVFGLIYAMTGGGPGTSTTTLPIFMYNQAFVNYQLGYGTAISLLLLLIGVILSLFYIRSMKE
;
A
#
# COMPACT_ATOMS: atom_id res chain seq x y z
N MET A 1 -60.79 11.95 42.51
CA MET A 1 -59.57 12.69 42.15
C MET A 1 -58.39 11.88 42.63
N SER A 2 -57.82 11.05 41.74
CA SER A 2 -56.62 10.23 42.02
C SER A 2 -55.41 10.93 41.44
N SER A 3 -54.51 11.38 42.31
CA SER A 3 -53.25 12.01 41.92
C SER A 3 -52.29 10.96 41.35
N ILE A 4 -51.98 11.07 40.08
CA ILE A 4 -50.90 10.32 39.41
C ILE A 4 -49.60 10.94 39.86
N ALA A 5 -48.86 10.27 40.77
CA ALA A 5 -47.52 10.61 41.14
C ALA A 5 -46.57 10.39 39.95
N ALA A 6 -46.01 11.45 39.42
CA ALA A 6 -44.99 11.37 38.38
C ALA A 6 -43.72 10.71 38.93
N ALA A 7 -43.37 9.54 38.38
CA ALA A 7 -42.15 8.86 38.71
C ALA A 7 -40.94 9.68 38.28
N ALA A 8 -40.03 10.02 39.21
CA ALA A 8 -38.81 10.71 38.95
C ALA A 8 -37.91 9.92 37.98
N PRO A 9 -37.21 10.56 37.02
CA PRO A 9 -36.37 9.89 36.06
C PRO A 9 -35.21 9.19 36.79
N ALA A 10 -35.12 7.89 36.61
CA ALA A 10 -34.05 7.06 37.15
C ALA A 10 -32.71 7.59 36.63
N LYS A 11 -31.83 8.06 37.51
CA LYS A 11 -30.43 8.43 37.19
C LYS A 11 -29.74 7.23 36.53
N ARG A 12 -29.54 7.28 35.22
CA ARG A 12 -28.78 6.29 34.46
C ARG A 12 -27.36 6.26 35.04
N ARG A 13 -27.06 5.28 35.90
CA ARG A 13 -25.71 4.97 36.35
C ARG A 13 -24.88 4.73 35.08
N LYS A 14 -23.91 5.60 34.77
CA LYS A 14 -22.89 5.33 33.73
C LYS A 14 -22.17 4.06 34.16
N THR A 15 -22.62 2.94 33.65
CA THR A 15 -21.96 1.65 33.91
C THR A 15 -20.66 1.66 33.10
N TRP A 16 -19.55 1.70 33.81
CA TRP A 16 -18.16 1.60 33.23
C TRP A 16 -17.91 0.19 32.69
N THR A 17 -18.93 -0.62 32.56
CA THR A 17 -18.86 -2.02 32.10
C THR A 17 -18.21 -2.12 30.71
N TRP A 18 -18.41 -1.14 29.80
CA TRP A 18 -17.75 -1.09 28.51
C TRP A 18 -16.23 -1.00 28.62
N LEU A 19 -15.71 -0.38 29.70
CA LEU A 19 -14.26 -0.25 29.92
C LEU A 19 -13.60 -1.62 30.14
N TYR A 20 -14.28 -2.51 30.89
CA TYR A 20 -13.76 -3.87 31.13
C TYR A 20 -13.68 -4.68 29.84
N PHE A 21 -14.64 -4.51 28.92
CA PHE A 21 -14.62 -5.19 27.62
C PHE A 21 -13.56 -4.62 26.65
N LEU A 22 -13.26 -3.32 26.72
CA LEU A 22 -12.26 -2.67 25.88
C LEU A 22 -10.83 -2.82 26.44
N LEU A 23 -10.67 -3.02 27.74
CA LEU A 23 -9.37 -3.04 28.41
C LEU A 23 -8.38 -4.04 27.80
N PRO A 24 -8.75 -5.30 27.49
CA PRO A 24 -7.83 -6.24 26.85
C PRO A 24 -7.32 -5.75 25.49
N SER A 25 -8.23 -5.23 24.64
CA SER A 25 -7.89 -4.71 23.32
C SER A 25 -7.00 -3.48 23.41
N VAL A 26 -7.32 -2.55 24.32
CA VAL A 26 -6.50 -1.35 24.56
C VAL A 26 -5.13 -1.73 25.11
N ALA A 27 -5.04 -2.68 26.05
CA ALA A 27 -3.77 -3.15 26.58
C ALA A 27 -2.88 -3.75 25.48
N ILE A 28 -3.44 -4.59 24.61
CA ILE A 28 -2.73 -5.14 23.45
C ILE A 28 -2.25 -4.01 22.52
N MET A 29 -3.10 -3.04 22.19
CA MET A 29 -2.72 -1.89 21.38
C MET A 29 -1.58 -1.08 22.02
N LEU A 30 -1.64 -0.80 23.31
CA LEU A 30 -0.60 -0.04 24.00
C LEU A 30 0.74 -0.77 23.98
N VAL A 31 0.76 -2.08 24.26
CA VAL A 31 1.99 -2.87 24.36
C VAL A 31 2.59 -3.17 22.99
N PHE A 32 1.78 -3.54 21.99
CA PHE A 32 2.30 -4.04 20.72
C PHE A 32 2.32 -3.00 19.59
N PHE A 33 1.62 -1.88 19.73
CA PHE A 33 1.65 -0.80 18.74
C PHE A 33 2.23 0.50 19.30
N ILE A 34 1.67 1.03 20.38
CA ILE A 34 2.09 2.35 20.88
C ILE A 34 3.51 2.29 21.45
N TYR A 35 3.82 1.28 22.28
CA TYR A 35 5.13 1.18 22.89
C TYR A 35 6.28 1.03 21.87
N PRO A 36 6.21 0.17 20.82
CA PRO A 36 7.24 0.12 19.79
C PRO A 36 7.37 1.42 18.99
N ILE A 37 6.26 2.14 18.73
CA ILE A 37 6.31 3.45 18.07
C ILE A 37 7.08 4.45 18.93
N LEU A 38 6.77 4.52 20.24
CA LEU A 38 7.48 5.40 21.17
C LEU A 38 8.98 5.05 21.27
N LEU A 39 9.34 3.77 21.26
CA LEU A 39 10.72 3.32 21.20
C LEU A 39 11.40 3.73 19.90
N THR A 40 10.72 3.61 18.76
CA THR A 40 11.23 4.05 17.46
C THR A 40 11.50 5.55 17.45
N VAL A 41 10.58 6.35 18.01
CA VAL A 41 10.77 7.78 18.19
C VAL A 41 11.96 8.06 19.10
N PHE A 42 12.07 7.39 20.26
CA PHE A 42 13.19 7.57 21.18
C PHE A 42 14.53 7.21 20.53
N TYR A 43 14.63 6.05 19.89
CA TYR A 43 15.88 5.61 19.27
C TYR A 43 16.30 6.48 18.08
N SER A 44 15.40 7.15 17.41
CA SER A 44 15.74 8.08 16.32
C SER A 44 16.57 9.28 16.78
N PHE A 45 16.55 9.62 18.08
CA PHE A 45 17.35 10.67 18.70
C PHE A 45 18.63 10.15 19.38
N THR A 46 18.99 8.87 19.16
CA THR A 46 20.13 8.23 19.78
C THR A 46 21.12 7.71 18.75
N ASN A 47 22.34 7.42 19.20
CA ASN A 47 23.38 6.77 18.39
C ASN A 47 23.25 5.25 18.36
N LEU A 48 22.07 4.69 18.65
CA LEU A 48 21.90 3.23 18.79
C LEU A 48 22.46 2.47 17.59
N ALA A 49 23.45 1.65 17.84
CA ALA A 49 24.06 0.78 16.84
C ALA A 49 24.39 -0.58 17.49
N LEU A 50 24.53 -1.64 16.68
CA LEU A 50 24.90 -2.98 17.15
C LEU A 50 26.40 -3.26 16.99
N THR A 51 27.13 -2.40 16.31
CA THR A 51 28.56 -2.55 16.02
C THR A 51 29.29 -1.21 16.14
N GLY A 52 30.61 -1.25 16.29
CA GLY A 52 31.48 -0.07 16.39
C GLY A 52 31.45 0.62 17.77
N GLU A 53 32.02 1.81 17.85
CA GLU A 53 32.10 2.58 19.11
C GLU A 53 30.71 2.95 19.65
N ALA A 54 29.76 3.26 18.76
CA ALA A 54 28.38 3.61 19.11
C ALA A 54 27.60 2.46 19.79
N ALA A 55 28.07 1.19 19.64
CA ALA A 55 27.48 0.05 20.32
C ALA A 55 27.91 -0.08 21.79
N LYS A 56 28.96 0.63 22.19
CA LYS A 56 29.49 0.56 23.58
C LYS A 56 28.64 1.36 24.55
N GLU A 57 28.13 2.50 24.11
CA GLU A 57 27.32 3.40 24.94
C GLU A 57 26.16 4.01 24.14
N LEU A 58 24.97 3.89 24.71
CA LEU A 58 23.79 4.54 24.15
C LEU A 58 23.76 6.00 24.58
N ASN A 59 24.02 6.90 23.64
CA ASN A 59 24.00 8.33 23.87
C ASN A 59 22.84 9.02 23.14
N PHE A 60 22.29 10.05 23.75
CA PHE A 60 21.33 10.94 23.10
C PHE A 60 22.08 11.91 22.19
N VAL A 61 21.83 11.85 20.88
CA VAL A 61 22.48 12.67 19.86
C VAL A 61 21.59 13.77 19.29
N GLY A 62 20.40 13.95 19.86
CA GLY A 62 19.46 14.97 19.40
C GLY A 62 19.05 14.77 17.95
N LEU A 63 19.25 15.77 17.11
CA LEU A 63 18.82 15.80 15.70
C LEU A 63 19.91 15.32 14.70
N ASP A 64 21.04 14.79 15.15
CA ASP A 64 22.16 14.41 14.28
C ASP A 64 21.76 13.38 13.21
N ASN A 65 20.93 12.39 13.57
CA ASN A 65 20.40 11.42 12.61
C ASN A 65 19.55 12.10 11.51
N TYR A 66 18.81 13.13 11.87
CA TYR A 66 17.98 13.87 10.91
C TYR A 66 18.86 14.81 10.05
N ALA A 67 19.85 15.48 10.63
CA ALA A 67 20.81 16.29 9.87
C ALA A 67 21.53 15.43 8.83
N ARG A 68 22.07 14.28 9.25
CA ARG A 68 22.69 13.29 8.36
C ARG A 68 21.73 12.84 7.25
N MET A 69 20.44 12.62 7.58
CA MET A 69 19.44 12.18 6.61
C MET A 69 19.23 13.22 5.48
N PHE A 70 19.28 14.53 5.78
CA PHE A 70 19.17 15.58 4.77
C PHE A 70 20.41 15.71 3.90
N GLU A 71 21.58 15.35 4.40
CA GLU A 71 22.85 15.40 3.69
C GLU A 71 23.10 14.14 2.84
N ASP A 72 22.48 13.00 3.19
CA ASP A 72 22.69 11.73 2.50
C ASP A 72 21.99 11.71 1.11
N PRO A 73 22.77 11.67 0.01
CA PRO A 73 22.19 11.63 -1.34
C PRO A 73 21.33 10.38 -1.58
N THR A 74 21.60 9.28 -0.83
CA THR A 74 20.83 8.04 -0.95
C THR A 74 19.43 8.21 -0.40
N VAL A 75 19.21 9.05 0.60
CA VAL A 75 17.86 9.38 1.09
C VAL A 75 17.04 10.04 0.00
N ARG A 76 17.62 11.04 -0.70
CA ARG A 76 16.92 11.73 -1.79
C ARG A 76 16.55 10.76 -2.92
N SER A 77 17.49 9.91 -3.35
CA SER A 77 17.20 8.91 -4.39
C SER A 77 16.17 7.88 -3.92
N SER A 78 16.21 7.47 -2.64
CA SER A 78 15.23 6.52 -2.08
C SER A 78 13.82 7.12 -1.97
N ILE A 79 13.69 8.41 -1.63
CA ILE A 79 12.40 9.13 -1.68
C ILE A 79 11.87 9.14 -3.11
N TRP A 80 12.71 9.51 -4.09
CA TRP A 80 12.31 9.52 -5.50
C TRP A 80 11.88 8.14 -5.99
N ASN A 81 12.68 7.11 -5.72
CA ASN A 81 12.35 5.73 -6.06
C ASN A 81 11.04 5.27 -5.41
N THR A 82 10.80 5.64 -4.14
CA THR A 82 9.54 5.34 -3.45
C THR A 82 8.37 6.00 -4.16
N LEU A 83 8.49 7.27 -4.55
CA LEU A 83 7.42 7.99 -5.27
C LEU A 83 7.17 7.39 -6.65
N VAL A 84 8.22 7.09 -7.42
CA VAL A 84 8.09 6.45 -8.75
C VAL A 84 7.42 5.08 -8.63
N PHE A 85 7.88 4.26 -7.69
CA PHE A 85 7.30 2.94 -7.43
C PHE A 85 5.83 3.05 -7.01
N LEU A 86 5.50 3.95 -6.11
CA LEU A 86 4.15 4.16 -5.58
C LEU A 86 3.20 4.68 -6.67
N ILE A 87 3.59 5.72 -7.40
CA ILE A 87 2.76 6.28 -8.47
C ILE A 87 2.58 5.27 -9.60
N GLY A 88 3.66 4.64 -10.05
CA GLY A 88 3.62 3.68 -11.16
C GLY A 88 2.82 2.43 -10.83
N SER A 89 3.00 1.86 -9.64
CA SER A 89 2.32 0.61 -9.30
C SER A 89 0.95 0.83 -8.63
N ALA A 90 0.87 1.62 -7.55
CA ALA A 90 -0.34 1.75 -6.75
C ALA A 90 -1.35 2.72 -7.37
N VAL A 91 -0.92 3.95 -7.69
CA VAL A 91 -1.82 5.01 -8.13
C VAL A 91 -2.28 4.78 -9.58
N ILE A 92 -1.42 4.28 -10.45
CA ILE A 92 -1.75 4.05 -11.87
C ILE A 92 -2.02 2.58 -12.11
N GLY A 93 -1.02 1.72 -11.97
CA GLY A 93 -1.08 0.34 -12.46
C GLY A 93 -2.20 -0.49 -11.84
N GLN A 94 -2.23 -0.60 -10.52
CA GLN A 94 -3.22 -1.40 -9.81
C GLN A 94 -4.64 -0.82 -9.93
N GLN A 95 -4.79 0.52 -9.94
CA GLN A 95 -6.09 1.14 -10.11
C GLN A 95 -6.64 0.89 -11.52
N VAL A 96 -5.84 1.19 -12.55
CA VAL A 96 -6.28 1.04 -13.94
C VAL A 96 -6.55 -0.42 -14.28
N LEU A 97 -5.62 -1.33 -13.96
CA LEU A 97 -5.78 -2.75 -14.28
C LEU A 97 -6.92 -3.38 -13.47
N GLY A 98 -7.02 -3.08 -12.17
CA GLY A 98 -8.11 -3.54 -11.32
C GLY A 98 -9.48 -3.06 -11.81
N PHE A 99 -9.59 -1.77 -12.16
CA PHE A 99 -10.81 -1.20 -12.72
C PHE A 99 -11.18 -1.82 -14.06
N LEU A 100 -10.23 -1.98 -14.98
CA LEU A 100 -10.46 -2.59 -16.29
C LEU A 100 -10.97 -4.02 -16.16
N ILE A 101 -10.35 -4.85 -15.29
CA ILE A 101 -10.80 -6.23 -15.07
C ILE A 101 -12.21 -6.23 -14.47
N ALA A 102 -12.49 -5.40 -13.46
CA ALA A 102 -13.82 -5.28 -12.86
C ALA A 102 -14.88 -4.85 -13.88
N LEU A 103 -14.56 -3.86 -14.71
CA LEU A 103 -15.45 -3.37 -15.77
C LEU A 103 -15.75 -4.44 -16.82
N LEU A 104 -14.74 -5.19 -17.25
CA LEU A 104 -14.90 -6.31 -18.19
C LEU A 104 -15.76 -7.43 -17.62
N MET A 105 -15.79 -7.58 -16.29
CA MET A 105 -16.60 -8.58 -15.59
C MET A 105 -18.03 -8.12 -15.31
N LYS A 106 -18.32 -6.82 -15.28
CA LYS A 106 -19.61 -6.24 -14.82
C LYS A 106 -20.83 -6.93 -15.45
N HIS A 107 -20.80 -7.17 -16.77
CA HIS A 107 -21.93 -7.73 -17.53
C HIS A 107 -21.72 -9.21 -17.90
N LYS A 108 -20.74 -9.89 -17.28
CA LYS A 108 -20.46 -11.30 -17.59
C LYS A 108 -21.24 -12.24 -16.68
N ASN A 109 -21.43 -13.48 -17.16
CA ASN A 109 -22.12 -14.50 -16.39
C ASN A 109 -21.37 -14.87 -15.11
N ARG A 110 -22.09 -15.45 -14.12
CA ARG A 110 -21.55 -15.79 -12.80
C ARG A 110 -20.33 -16.72 -12.87
N TRP A 111 -20.31 -17.66 -13.83
CA TRP A 111 -19.20 -18.60 -13.97
C TRP A 111 -17.91 -17.92 -14.42
N PHE A 112 -18.00 -17.05 -15.44
CA PHE A 112 -16.86 -16.28 -15.92
C PHE A 112 -16.28 -15.39 -14.82
N ARG A 113 -17.15 -14.64 -14.12
CA ARG A 113 -16.75 -13.80 -12.98
C ARG A 113 -16.06 -14.60 -11.89
N ARG A 114 -16.57 -15.81 -11.58
CA ARG A 114 -15.96 -16.68 -10.56
C ARG A 114 -14.58 -17.18 -11.01
N ILE A 115 -14.43 -17.65 -12.24
CA ILE A 115 -13.16 -18.18 -12.75
C ILE A 115 -12.10 -17.07 -12.76
N ILE A 116 -12.38 -15.94 -13.40
CA ILE A 116 -11.42 -14.81 -13.49
C ILE A 116 -11.12 -14.27 -12.10
N GLY A 117 -12.13 -14.04 -11.28
CA GLY A 117 -11.95 -13.56 -9.91
C GLY A 117 -11.07 -14.51 -9.07
N THR A 118 -11.25 -15.83 -9.19
CA THR A 118 -10.42 -16.82 -8.49
C THR A 118 -8.98 -16.79 -8.96
N ILE A 119 -8.74 -16.70 -10.27
CA ILE A 119 -7.38 -16.65 -10.85
C ILE A 119 -6.64 -15.39 -10.37
N VAL A 120 -7.28 -14.24 -10.46
CA VAL A 120 -6.68 -12.96 -10.04
C VAL A 120 -6.45 -12.94 -8.53
N LEU A 121 -7.43 -13.43 -7.75
CA LEU A 121 -7.32 -13.53 -6.28
C LEU A 121 -6.20 -14.47 -5.84
N ALA A 122 -5.96 -15.58 -6.57
CA ALA A 122 -4.87 -16.50 -6.27
C ALA A 122 -3.50 -15.81 -6.28
N GLY A 123 -3.28 -14.85 -7.19
CA GLY A 123 -2.07 -14.04 -7.21
C GLY A 123 -1.89 -13.20 -5.94
N TRP A 124 -2.96 -12.60 -5.44
CA TRP A 124 -2.92 -11.76 -4.23
C TRP A 124 -2.79 -12.56 -2.93
N VAL A 125 -3.39 -13.75 -2.86
CA VAL A 125 -3.28 -14.65 -1.71
C VAL A 125 -1.91 -15.32 -1.63
N THR A 126 -1.16 -15.38 -2.74
CA THR A 126 0.20 -15.91 -2.75
C THR A 126 1.10 -15.05 -1.85
N PRO A 127 1.88 -15.67 -0.92
CA PRO A 127 2.80 -14.91 -0.09
C PRO A 127 3.75 -14.05 -0.92
N GLU A 128 3.95 -12.80 -0.50
CA GLU A 128 4.71 -11.79 -1.25
C GLU A 128 6.09 -12.30 -1.70
N ILE A 129 6.81 -13.01 -0.81
CA ILE A 129 8.14 -13.55 -1.12
C ILE A 129 8.09 -14.64 -2.21
N VAL A 130 7.07 -15.48 -2.21
CA VAL A 130 6.88 -16.53 -3.23
C VAL A 130 6.57 -15.88 -4.57
N CYS A 131 5.69 -14.89 -4.58
CA CYS A 131 5.39 -14.07 -5.75
C CYS A 131 6.66 -13.43 -6.31
N ALA A 132 7.47 -12.81 -5.45
CA ALA A 132 8.73 -12.18 -5.84
C ALA A 132 9.71 -13.17 -6.48
N LEU A 133 9.88 -14.37 -5.92
CA LEU A 133 10.75 -15.40 -6.48
C LEU A 133 10.24 -15.95 -7.82
N CYS A 134 8.93 -16.15 -7.97
CA CYS A 134 8.33 -16.53 -9.24
C CYS A 134 8.55 -15.46 -10.31
N LEU A 135 8.35 -14.19 -9.96
CA LEU A 135 8.54 -13.07 -10.88
C LEU A 135 10.03 -12.81 -11.17
N TYR A 136 10.91 -12.98 -10.18
CA TYR A 136 12.36 -12.98 -10.43
C TYR A 136 12.76 -13.99 -11.51
N SER A 137 12.24 -15.24 -11.41
CA SER A 137 12.47 -16.28 -12.41
C SER A 137 11.84 -15.94 -13.76
N PHE A 138 10.63 -15.35 -13.75
CA PHE A 138 9.91 -14.95 -14.96
C PHE A 138 10.63 -13.84 -15.74
N PHE A 139 11.17 -12.83 -15.03
CA PHE A 139 11.92 -11.70 -15.60
C PHE A 139 13.43 -11.96 -15.74
N GLY A 140 13.92 -13.12 -15.31
CA GLY A 140 15.33 -13.47 -15.44
C GLY A 140 15.82 -13.49 -16.88
N ASP A 141 17.14 -13.46 -17.11
CA ASP A 141 17.73 -13.40 -18.44
C ASP A 141 17.36 -14.64 -19.28
N GLU A 142 17.31 -15.80 -18.66
CA GLU A 142 16.82 -17.06 -19.26
C GLU A 142 15.35 -17.36 -18.87
N GLY A 143 14.63 -16.34 -18.40
CA GLY A 143 13.27 -16.46 -17.87
C GLY A 143 12.21 -16.58 -18.96
N THR A 144 11.00 -16.96 -18.52
CA THR A 144 9.86 -17.21 -19.41
C THR A 144 9.53 -16.03 -20.31
N LEU A 145 9.64 -14.78 -19.82
CA LEU A 145 9.34 -13.60 -20.62
C LEU A 145 10.30 -13.46 -21.81
N ASN A 146 11.60 -13.68 -21.59
CA ASN A 146 12.60 -13.66 -22.65
C ASN A 146 12.42 -14.82 -23.64
N ALA A 147 12.06 -16.02 -23.16
CA ALA A 147 11.73 -17.14 -24.04
C ALA A 147 10.52 -16.83 -24.96
N ILE A 148 9.50 -16.16 -24.43
CA ILE A 148 8.36 -15.68 -25.23
C ILE A 148 8.82 -14.64 -26.25
N LEU A 149 9.60 -13.63 -25.86
CA LEU A 149 10.11 -12.60 -26.77
C LEU A 149 10.91 -13.21 -27.92
N GLN A 150 11.80 -14.14 -27.62
CA GLN A 150 12.58 -14.88 -28.63
C GLN A 150 11.69 -15.67 -29.62
N SER A 151 10.61 -16.31 -29.12
CA SER A 151 9.69 -17.05 -29.99
C SER A 151 8.98 -16.15 -31.01
N PHE A 152 8.85 -14.86 -30.72
CA PHE A 152 8.33 -13.84 -31.64
C PHE A 152 9.41 -13.10 -32.42
N GLY A 153 10.69 -13.48 -32.29
CA GLY A 153 11.83 -12.89 -33.01
C GLY A 153 12.35 -11.59 -32.38
N PHE A 154 11.96 -11.25 -31.15
CA PHE A 154 12.50 -10.10 -30.42
C PHE A 154 13.80 -10.47 -29.68
N SER A 155 14.65 -9.47 -29.43
CA SER A 155 15.83 -9.61 -28.60
C SER A 155 15.47 -9.78 -27.14
N THR A 156 16.34 -10.51 -26.40
CA THR A 156 16.23 -10.62 -24.93
C THR A 156 16.54 -9.29 -24.26
N VAL A 157 15.94 -9.07 -23.11
CA VAL A 157 16.14 -7.89 -22.26
C VAL A 157 16.59 -8.35 -20.88
N THR A 158 17.61 -7.71 -20.32
CA THR A 158 18.04 -7.91 -18.93
C THR A 158 17.16 -7.07 -18.00
N TRP A 159 15.92 -7.52 -17.81
CA TRP A 159 14.83 -6.78 -17.11
C TRP A 159 15.23 -6.27 -15.75
N LEU A 160 15.88 -7.13 -14.94
CA LEU A 160 16.26 -6.83 -13.56
C LEU A 160 17.51 -5.94 -13.47
N TYR A 161 18.19 -5.69 -14.59
CA TYR A 161 19.41 -4.89 -14.65
C TYR A 161 19.21 -3.58 -15.43
N THR A 162 18.61 -3.67 -16.63
CA THR A 162 18.46 -2.51 -17.53
C THR A 162 17.31 -1.59 -17.13
N ILE A 163 16.19 -2.17 -16.68
CA ILE A 163 14.97 -1.43 -16.29
C ILE A 163 14.38 -1.94 -14.96
N PRO A 164 15.19 -2.07 -13.90
CA PRO A 164 14.81 -2.77 -12.68
C PRO A 164 13.59 -2.12 -11.99
N MET A 165 13.48 -0.79 -11.99
CA MET A 165 12.34 -0.10 -11.38
C MET A 165 11.03 -0.42 -12.11
N VAL A 166 11.03 -0.48 -13.43
CA VAL A 166 9.85 -0.87 -14.21
C VAL A 166 9.47 -2.32 -13.90
N THR A 167 10.46 -3.20 -13.78
CA THR A 167 10.25 -4.62 -13.48
C THR A 167 9.60 -4.81 -12.12
N VAL A 168 10.07 -4.15 -11.06
CA VAL A 168 9.45 -4.25 -9.74
C VAL A 168 8.08 -3.57 -9.68
N ILE A 169 7.85 -2.50 -10.46
CA ILE A 169 6.52 -1.89 -10.62
C ILE A 169 5.55 -2.89 -11.24
N LEU A 170 5.92 -3.56 -12.34
CA LEU A 170 5.09 -4.57 -12.99
C LEU A 170 4.79 -5.74 -12.04
N ALA A 171 5.77 -6.17 -11.28
CA ALA A 171 5.60 -7.22 -10.27
C ALA A 171 4.58 -6.81 -9.18
N ASN A 172 4.68 -5.59 -8.68
CA ASN A 172 3.75 -5.08 -7.67
C ASN A 172 2.34 -4.84 -8.24
N ILE A 173 2.23 -4.43 -9.52
CA ILE A 173 0.94 -4.34 -10.21
C ILE A 173 0.30 -5.72 -10.27
N TRP A 174 1.04 -6.73 -10.74
CA TRP A 174 0.53 -8.09 -10.84
C TRP A 174 0.03 -8.61 -9.50
N HIS A 175 0.82 -8.43 -8.42
CA HIS A 175 0.47 -8.90 -7.08
C HIS A 175 -0.73 -8.13 -6.48
N GLY A 176 -0.76 -6.80 -6.59
CA GLY A 176 -1.75 -5.96 -5.89
C GLY A 176 -3.07 -5.73 -6.64
N THR A 177 -3.14 -6.02 -7.95
CA THR A 177 -4.31 -5.72 -8.80
C THR A 177 -5.61 -6.37 -8.30
N ALA A 178 -5.53 -7.56 -7.69
CA ALA A 178 -6.71 -8.29 -7.24
C ALA A 178 -7.52 -7.54 -6.19
N PHE A 179 -6.85 -6.85 -5.26
CA PHE A 179 -7.53 -6.05 -4.25
C PHE A 179 -8.35 -4.93 -4.90
N SER A 180 -7.73 -4.14 -5.79
CA SER A 180 -8.42 -3.09 -6.54
C SER A 180 -9.57 -3.63 -7.40
N MET A 181 -9.35 -4.76 -8.06
CA MET A 181 -10.40 -5.43 -8.84
C MET A 181 -11.63 -5.78 -7.98
N LEU A 182 -11.43 -6.37 -6.79
CA LEU A 182 -12.54 -6.75 -5.89
C LEU A 182 -13.30 -5.53 -5.40
N VAL A 183 -12.59 -4.47 -5.00
CA VAL A 183 -13.22 -3.22 -4.54
C VAL A 183 -14.03 -2.57 -5.67
N PHE A 184 -13.45 -2.48 -6.87
CA PHE A 184 -14.17 -1.90 -8.01
C PHE A 184 -15.31 -2.78 -8.51
N GLN A 185 -15.19 -4.11 -8.43
CA GLN A 185 -16.28 -5.00 -8.77
C GLN A 185 -17.48 -4.79 -7.84
N ALA A 186 -17.25 -4.69 -6.52
CA ALA A 186 -18.32 -4.39 -5.58
C ALA A 186 -18.94 -3.01 -5.86
N ALA A 187 -18.13 -1.98 -6.07
CA ALA A 187 -18.60 -0.63 -6.37
C ALA A 187 -19.41 -0.57 -7.68
N LEU A 188 -18.99 -1.28 -8.73
CA LEU A 188 -19.70 -1.33 -10.00
C LEU A 188 -21.01 -2.13 -9.91
N ASP A 189 -21.08 -3.13 -9.04
CA ASP A 189 -22.30 -3.90 -8.78
C ASP A 189 -23.32 -3.10 -7.94
N ASP A 190 -22.86 -2.13 -7.13
CA ASP A 190 -23.72 -1.24 -6.33
C ASP A 190 -24.34 -0.08 -7.15
N VAL A 191 -23.92 0.14 -8.40
CA VAL A 191 -24.54 1.15 -9.29
C VAL A 191 -25.94 0.68 -9.70
N PRO A 192 -27.02 1.39 -9.34
CA PRO A 192 -28.38 1.01 -9.72
C PRO A 192 -28.55 0.96 -11.25
N SER A 193 -29.11 -0.14 -11.77
CA SER A 193 -29.31 -0.31 -13.21
C SER A 193 -30.22 0.74 -13.80
N GLU A 194 -31.19 1.24 -13.01
CA GLU A 194 -32.17 2.25 -13.40
C GLU A 194 -31.49 3.56 -13.82
N ILE A 195 -30.38 3.94 -13.19
CA ILE A 195 -29.63 5.16 -13.53
C ILE A 195 -28.91 4.99 -14.88
N GLU A 196 -28.31 3.80 -15.11
CA GLU A 196 -27.66 3.51 -16.39
C GLU A 196 -28.69 3.37 -17.52
N GLU A 197 -29.86 2.74 -17.28
CA GLU A 197 -30.95 2.60 -18.22
C GLU A 197 -31.55 3.95 -18.57
N ALA A 198 -31.77 4.85 -17.62
CA ALA A 198 -32.24 6.22 -17.88
C ALA A 198 -31.28 6.97 -18.81
N ALA A 199 -29.97 6.87 -18.58
CA ALA A 199 -28.98 7.49 -19.45
C ALA A 199 -28.98 6.90 -20.88
N VAL A 200 -29.29 5.59 -21.03
CA VAL A 200 -29.48 4.98 -22.37
C VAL A 200 -30.72 5.57 -23.08
N VAL A 201 -31.82 5.77 -22.34
CA VAL A 201 -33.06 6.39 -22.91
C VAL A 201 -32.78 7.82 -23.34
N ASP A 202 -31.93 8.56 -22.62
CA ASP A 202 -31.48 9.92 -22.97
C ASP A 202 -30.47 9.93 -24.15
N GLY A 203 -30.15 8.78 -24.73
CA GLY A 203 -29.27 8.66 -25.90
C GLY A 203 -27.77 8.68 -25.57
N ALA A 204 -27.38 8.49 -24.31
CA ALA A 204 -25.96 8.46 -23.91
C ALA A 204 -25.24 7.21 -24.47
N SER A 205 -24.06 7.40 -25.04
CA SER A 205 -23.19 6.31 -25.45
C SER A 205 -22.59 5.57 -24.20
N LYS A 206 -22.12 4.34 -24.37
CA LYS A 206 -21.50 3.56 -23.30
C LYS A 206 -20.32 4.30 -22.61
N TRP A 207 -19.53 5.05 -23.38
CA TRP A 207 -18.45 5.88 -22.86
C TRP A 207 -18.98 7.06 -22.03
N GLN A 208 -20.07 7.69 -22.47
CA GLN A 208 -20.72 8.76 -21.70
C GLN A 208 -21.33 8.24 -20.40
N ILE A 209 -21.96 7.07 -20.42
CA ILE A 209 -22.48 6.42 -19.21
C ILE A 209 -21.32 6.14 -18.25
N LEU A 210 -20.23 5.53 -18.73
CA LEU A 210 -19.07 5.24 -17.88
C LEU A 210 -18.49 6.51 -17.25
N THR A 211 -18.24 7.56 -18.04
CA THR A 211 -17.50 8.75 -17.58
C THR A 211 -18.36 9.76 -16.85
N ARG A 212 -19.67 9.87 -17.18
CA ARG A 212 -20.56 10.88 -16.63
C ARG A 212 -21.54 10.35 -15.57
N VAL A 213 -21.74 9.03 -15.52
CA VAL A 213 -22.67 8.39 -14.57
C VAL A 213 -21.91 7.45 -13.63
N THR A 214 -21.30 6.39 -14.17
CA THR A 214 -20.72 5.31 -13.37
C THR A 214 -19.50 5.78 -12.56
N LEU A 215 -18.50 6.41 -13.20
CA LEU A 215 -17.27 6.88 -12.48
C LEU A 215 -17.58 7.94 -11.43
N PRO A 216 -18.40 8.98 -11.68
CA PRO A 216 -18.80 9.92 -10.63
C PRO A 216 -19.56 9.25 -9.48
N TYR A 217 -20.39 8.25 -9.75
CA TYR A 217 -21.15 7.53 -8.74
C TYR A 217 -20.21 6.78 -7.77
N ILE A 218 -19.14 6.14 -8.27
CA ILE A 218 -18.19 5.37 -7.48
C ILE A 218 -16.94 6.15 -7.05
N LYS A 219 -16.90 7.50 -7.23
CA LYS A 219 -15.70 8.32 -6.98
C LYS A 219 -15.13 8.13 -5.58
N ASP A 220 -15.98 8.03 -4.57
CA ASP A 220 -15.55 7.87 -3.18
C ASP A 220 -14.90 6.51 -2.94
N THR A 221 -15.41 5.46 -3.59
CA THR A 221 -14.80 4.13 -3.57
C THR A 221 -13.44 4.12 -4.30
N ILE A 222 -13.33 4.83 -5.44
CA ILE A 222 -12.05 5.00 -6.15
C ILE A 222 -11.02 5.66 -5.24
N THR A 223 -11.39 6.77 -4.58
CA THR A 223 -10.48 7.50 -3.68
C THR A 223 -10.08 6.67 -2.46
N THR A 224 -11.05 5.95 -1.86
CA THR A 224 -10.79 5.05 -0.73
C THR A 224 -9.85 3.91 -1.13
N ASN A 225 -10.10 3.26 -2.27
CA ASN A 225 -9.23 2.20 -2.78
C ASN A 225 -7.82 2.73 -3.06
N MET A 226 -7.72 3.89 -3.71
CA MET A 226 -6.45 4.53 -3.99
C MET A 226 -5.66 4.82 -2.70
N MET A 227 -6.31 5.33 -1.66
CA MET A 227 -5.69 5.54 -0.35
C MET A 227 -5.16 4.22 0.24
N LEU A 228 -5.98 3.18 0.29
CA LEU A 228 -5.60 1.89 0.87
C LEU A 228 -4.42 1.27 0.13
N VAL A 229 -4.50 1.20 -1.20
CA VAL A 229 -3.44 0.62 -2.04
C VAL A 229 -2.14 1.43 -1.96
N THR A 230 -2.24 2.76 -1.91
CA THR A 230 -1.08 3.65 -1.76
C THR A 230 -0.36 3.39 -0.43
N LEU A 231 -1.10 3.29 0.68
CA LEU A 231 -0.52 3.04 2.00
C LEU A 231 0.06 1.62 2.12
N GLN A 232 -0.58 0.61 1.53
CA GLN A 232 -0.03 -0.75 1.46
C GLN A 232 1.28 -0.77 0.65
N THR A 233 1.30 -0.10 -0.51
CA THR A 233 2.46 -0.07 -1.41
C THR A 233 3.63 0.73 -0.80
N LEU A 234 3.36 1.75 0.00
CA LEU A 234 4.39 2.52 0.70
C LEU A 234 5.26 1.63 1.62
N GLY A 235 4.68 0.56 2.17
CA GLY A 235 5.36 -0.39 3.04
C GLY A 235 5.95 -1.62 2.32
N VAL A 236 5.85 -1.72 1.00
CA VAL A 236 6.37 -2.87 0.24
C VAL A 236 7.89 -2.94 0.36
N PHE A 237 8.36 -4.03 0.93
CA PHE A 237 9.76 -4.34 1.15
C PHE A 237 10.13 -5.69 0.54
N GLY A 238 9.42 -6.77 0.92
CA GLY A 238 9.79 -8.15 0.60
C GLY A 238 9.90 -8.42 -0.88
N LEU A 239 8.97 -7.90 -1.68
CA LEU A 239 8.96 -8.05 -3.13
C LEU A 239 10.20 -7.42 -3.77
N ILE A 240 10.50 -6.16 -3.46
CA ILE A 240 11.65 -5.45 -4.04
C ILE A 240 12.95 -6.09 -3.57
N TYR A 241 13.04 -6.40 -2.27
CA TYR A 241 14.24 -7.01 -1.68
C TYR A 241 14.56 -8.37 -2.30
N ALA A 242 13.57 -9.23 -2.49
CA ALA A 242 13.77 -10.55 -3.09
C ALA A 242 14.06 -10.49 -4.60
N MET A 243 13.54 -9.49 -5.33
CA MET A 243 13.77 -9.37 -6.77
C MET A 243 15.08 -8.68 -7.12
N THR A 244 15.46 -7.61 -6.42
CA THR A 244 16.58 -6.74 -6.81
C THR A 244 17.51 -6.38 -5.67
N GLY A 245 17.11 -6.59 -4.40
CA GLY A 245 17.87 -6.14 -3.23
C GLY A 245 18.04 -4.62 -3.15
N GLY A 246 17.30 -3.84 -3.96
CA GLY A 246 17.47 -2.39 -4.11
C GLY A 246 18.38 -1.96 -5.29
N GLY A 247 19.01 -2.94 -5.99
CA GLY A 247 19.95 -2.72 -7.09
C GLY A 247 19.33 -2.76 -8.51
N PRO A 248 20.21 -2.68 -9.53
CA PRO A 248 21.65 -2.45 -9.47
C PRO A 248 22.00 -1.06 -8.93
N GLY A 249 23.09 -0.97 -8.16
CA GLY A 249 23.42 0.25 -7.41
C GLY A 249 22.32 0.60 -6.40
N THR A 250 21.63 1.73 -6.60
CA THR A 250 20.50 2.18 -5.79
C THR A 250 19.21 2.36 -6.59
N SER A 251 19.13 1.77 -7.80
CA SER A 251 18.08 2.04 -8.79
C SER A 251 16.67 1.63 -8.34
N THR A 252 16.55 0.65 -7.44
CA THR A 252 15.29 0.22 -6.84
C THR A 252 15.31 0.34 -5.31
N THR A 253 16.30 1.04 -4.75
CA THR A 253 16.36 1.31 -3.31
C THR A 253 15.25 2.31 -2.94
N THR A 254 14.15 1.79 -2.46
CA THR A 254 13.06 2.58 -1.84
C THR A 254 13.37 2.88 -0.38
N LEU A 255 12.61 3.77 0.26
CA LEU A 255 12.80 4.09 1.69
C LEU A 255 12.75 2.87 2.61
N PRO A 256 11.81 1.90 2.46
CA PRO A 256 11.84 0.67 3.23
C PRO A 256 13.12 -0.15 3.05
N ILE A 257 13.64 -0.25 1.82
CA ILE A 257 14.90 -0.95 1.53
C ILE A 257 16.09 -0.22 2.18
N PHE A 258 16.13 1.11 2.03
CA PHE A 258 17.20 1.92 2.61
C PHE A 258 17.20 1.85 4.15
N MET A 259 16.02 1.99 4.76
CA MET A 259 15.83 1.82 6.21
C MET A 259 16.36 0.46 6.70
N TYR A 260 15.97 -0.62 6.02
CA TYR A 260 16.43 -1.97 6.34
C TYR A 260 17.95 -2.10 6.25
N ASN A 261 18.55 -1.57 5.17
CA ASN A 261 19.99 -1.62 4.98
C ASN A 261 20.73 -0.86 6.09
N GLN A 262 20.25 0.32 6.50
CA GLN A 262 20.87 1.08 7.57
C GLN A 262 20.71 0.39 8.93
N ALA A 263 19.51 -0.09 9.25
CA ALA A 263 19.23 -0.70 10.55
C ALA A 263 19.89 -2.08 10.72
N PHE A 264 19.79 -2.97 9.71
CA PHE A 264 20.09 -4.39 9.86
C PHE A 264 21.32 -4.85 9.09
N VAL A 265 21.70 -4.20 8.00
CA VAL A 265 22.93 -4.52 7.25
C VAL A 265 24.10 -3.69 7.78
N ASN A 266 23.89 -2.40 8.01
CA ASN A 266 24.91 -1.49 8.54
C ASN A 266 24.87 -1.39 10.08
N TYR A 267 23.91 -2.05 10.72
CA TYR A 267 23.73 -2.10 12.17
C TYR A 267 23.55 -0.73 12.85
N GLN A 268 23.08 0.28 12.12
CA GLN A 268 22.84 1.64 12.61
C GLN A 268 21.34 1.83 12.91
N LEU A 269 20.87 1.28 14.02
CA LEU A 269 19.45 1.27 14.38
C LEU A 269 18.89 2.67 14.62
N GLY A 270 19.63 3.57 15.28
CA GLY A 270 19.21 4.95 15.51
C GLY A 270 18.95 5.69 14.20
N TYR A 271 19.84 5.57 13.21
CA TYR A 271 19.64 6.16 11.88
C TYR A 271 18.51 5.47 11.11
N GLY A 272 18.42 4.14 11.16
CA GLY A 272 17.33 3.38 10.55
C GLY A 272 15.96 3.77 11.10
N THR A 273 15.84 4.00 12.42
CA THR A 273 14.58 4.47 13.04
C THR A 273 14.24 5.90 12.61
N ALA A 274 15.20 6.80 12.42
CA ALA A 274 14.95 8.13 11.86
C ALA A 274 14.38 8.07 10.44
N ILE A 275 14.91 7.17 9.58
CA ILE A 275 14.38 6.93 8.23
C ILE A 275 12.97 6.34 8.29
N SER A 276 12.68 5.44 9.24
CA SER A 276 11.34 4.88 9.41
C SER A 276 10.30 5.94 9.80
N LEU A 277 10.69 6.92 10.62
CA LEU A 277 9.83 8.07 10.95
C LEU A 277 9.59 8.99 9.75
N LEU A 278 10.57 9.16 8.86
CA LEU A 278 10.35 9.87 7.59
C LEU A 278 9.30 9.14 6.73
N LEU A 279 9.40 7.81 6.64
CA LEU A 279 8.41 6.99 5.90
C LEU A 279 7.01 7.12 6.53
N LEU A 280 6.92 7.08 7.84
CA LEU A 280 5.67 7.31 8.58
C LEU A 280 5.09 8.70 8.30
N LEU A 281 5.92 9.74 8.31
CA LEU A 281 5.51 11.10 8.00
C LEU A 281 4.94 11.22 6.58
N ILE A 282 5.59 10.61 5.59
CA ILE A 282 5.09 10.55 4.21
C ILE A 282 3.72 9.86 4.18
N GLY A 283 3.56 8.73 4.86
CA GLY A 283 2.29 8.02 4.96
C GLY A 283 1.16 8.86 5.56
N VAL A 284 1.46 9.61 6.63
CA VAL A 284 0.50 10.54 7.27
C VAL A 284 0.11 11.67 6.30
N ILE A 285 1.07 12.28 5.60
CA ILE A 285 0.81 13.35 4.64
C ILE A 285 -0.09 12.84 3.51
N LEU A 286 0.21 11.67 2.94
CA LEU A 286 -0.61 11.06 1.89
C LEU A 286 -2.01 10.74 2.40
N SER A 287 -2.15 10.18 3.61
CA SER A 287 -3.46 9.90 4.21
C SER A 287 -4.30 11.16 4.39
N LEU A 288 -3.70 12.25 4.89
CA LEU A 288 -4.38 13.52 5.05
C LEU A 288 -4.81 14.14 3.71
N PHE A 289 -3.98 14.00 2.68
CA PHE A 289 -4.32 14.42 1.32
C PHE A 289 -5.56 13.68 0.80
N TYR A 290 -5.60 12.35 0.90
CA TYR A 290 -6.75 11.54 0.47
C TYR A 290 -8.02 11.84 1.27
N ILE A 291 -7.93 11.99 2.60
CA ILE A 291 -9.08 12.32 3.45
C ILE A 291 -9.68 13.69 3.08
N ARG A 292 -8.85 14.65 2.70
CA ARG A 292 -9.34 15.95 2.21
C ARG A 292 -10.05 15.82 0.86
N SER A 293 -9.46 15.07 -0.08
CA SER A 293 -10.05 14.84 -1.40
C SER A 293 -11.40 14.11 -1.35
N MET A 294 -11.68 13.32 -0.30
CA MET A 294 -12.98 12.67 -0.10
C MET A 294 -14.08 13.62 0.41
N LYS A 295 -13.73 14.80 0.93
CA LYS A 295 -14.69 15.76 1.49
C LYS A 295 -15.14 16.81 0.47
N GLU A 296 -14.45 16.92 -0.65
CA GLU A 296 -14.75 17.76 -1.78
C GLU A 296 -15.55 17.00 -2.86
#